data_79ef4b0645f71a5e605f3e53618930e9
#
_entry.id   79ef4b0645f71a5e605f3e53618930e9
#
_cell.length_a   1.000
_cell.length_b   1.000
_cell.length_c   1.000
_cell.angle_alpha   90.00
_cell.angle_beta   90.00
_cell.angle_gamma   90.00
#
_symmetry.space_group_name_H-M   'P 1'
#
loop_
_entity.id
_entity.type
_entity.pdbx_description
1 polymer ?
#
loop_
_entity_poly.entity_id
_entity_poly.type
_entity_poly.pdbx_seq_one_letter_code
_entity_poly.pdbx_strand_id
1 'polypeptide(L)'
;MQKLFQILAIIRAFKNIQGIFMSNIRNIAVIAHVDHGKTTMVDELLKQSGTFSEHQQVVERVMDSNDIEKERGITILSKNTAIKYKDYKINIIDTPGHADFGGEVERVLKMVDGVLLLVDAQEGVMPQTKFVVKKALSLGLRPIVVVNKIDKPAGDPDRVVNEMFDLFVALGANDEQLEFPVVYAAAKNGYAKLALEDPNENMIPLFETIISHVSAPSGADSNPLQLQVFTLDYDNYVGKIGIARIFNGKIAKGANVMLAKADGTKTTGRISKLIGFMGLERTEINKAGTGDIVAIAGFEALDVGDSIVDPANPAPLDPLHIEEPTLSVVFAVNDGPLAGTEGKFVTSNKIAERLEAEMKTNIAMKYENVGEGKFKVSGRGELQITILAENMRREGFEFCLGRPEVIVREIDGVKCEPFEHLVIDAPDDCTGAVIEKLGKRKAEMKAMNPTGDGQTRIEFEIPARGLIGFRSQFLTDTKGEGVMNHSFLEFRPLSSGEIRRSNGALISMENGVALAYSLWNLQDRGVLFCSPQDKVYVGMIIGEHSRTNDLEVNPIKGKNLTNVRASGSDDAIKLVPPRKLSLERALEWIEEDELVEVTPINIRVRKRYLDPTLRKRMAKK
;
A
#
# COMPACT_ATOMS: atom_id res chain seq x y z
N MET A 1 54.44 12.89 21.97
CA MET A 1 54.54 11.77 21.01
C MET A 1 54.31 10.39 21.65
N GLN A 2 54.94 10.04 22.76
CA GLN A 2 54.74 8.73 23.43
C GLN A 2 53.28 8.43 23.85
N LYS A 3 52.54 9.41 24.37
CA LYS A 3 51.12 9.21 24.71
C LYS A 3 50.21 8.97 23.50
N LEU A 4 50.49 9.61 22.39
CA LEU A 4 49.75 9.40 21.11
C LEU A 4 50.00 8.00 20.52
N PHE A 5 51.24 7.49 20.65
CA PHE A 5 51.59 6.12 20.24
C PHE A 5 50.91 5.06 21.15
N GLN A 6 50.82 5.33 22.46
CA GLN A 6 50.08 4.42 23.37
C GLN A 6 48.57 4.42 23.10
N ILE A 7 47.96 5.56 22.83
CA ILE A 7 46.53 5.64 22.44
C ILE A 7 46.29 4.93 21.10
N LEU A 8 47.15 5.12 20.12
CA LEU A 8 47.07 4.40 18.82
C LEU A 8 47.33 2.90 18.98
N ALA A 9 48.20 2.48 19.88
CA ALA A 9 48.42 1.06 20.17
C ALA A 9 47.25 0.45 20.93
N ILE A 10 46.58 1.17 21.83
CA ILE A 10 45.38 0.76 22.56
C ILE A 10 44.19 0.68 21.57
N ILE A 11 44.03 1.65 20.68
CA ILE A 11 42.98 1.62 19.62
C ILE A 11 43.24 0.47 18.64
N ARG A 12 44.51 0.16 18.29
CA ARG A 12 44.87 -1.01 17.49
C ARG A 12 44.66 -2.34 18.23
N ALA A 13 44.96 -2.38 19.54
CA ALA A 13 44.70 -3.55 20.40
C ALA A 13 43.19 -3.77 20.60
N PHE A 14 42.38 -2.70 20.78
CA PHE A 14 40.93 -2.79 20.79
C PHE A 14 40.35 -3.26 19.45
N LYS A 15 40.89 -2.84 18.33
CA LYS A 15 40.50 -3.40 17.01
C LYS A 15 40.92 -4.86 16.80
N ASN A 16 41.94 -5.35 17.48
CA ASN A 16 42.39 -6.75 17.42
C ASN A 16 41.73 -7.68 18.46
N ILE A 17 41.08 -7.14 19.52
CA ILE A 17 40.36 -7.93 20.54
C ILE A 17 38.88 -8.16 20.11
N GLN A 18 38.34 -7.30 19.29
CA GLN A 18 37.09 -7.58 18.57
C GLN A 18 37.44 -8.21 17.21
N GLY A 19 37.69 -9.50 17.21
CA GLY A 19 37.65 -10.34 16.00
C GLY A 19 36.24 -10.48 15.40
N ILE A 20 35.49 -9.39 15.41
CA ILE A 20 34.27 -9.21 14.65
C ILE A 20 34.75 -8.78 13.26
N PHE A 21 34.71 -9.71 12.31
CA PHE A 21 34.70 -9.36 10.90
C PHE A 21 33.55 -8.38 10.71
N MET A 22 33.83 -7.08 10.66
CA MET A 22 32.82 -6.09 10.30
C MET A 22 32.40 -6.40 8.87
N SER A 23 31.22 -6.97 8.73
CA SER A 23 30.63 -7.16 7.42
C SER A 23 30.56 -5.81 6.71
N ASN A 24 31.06 -5.74 5.47
CA ASN A 24 30.95 -4.55 4.63
C ASN A 24 29.54 -4.43 4.01
N ILE A 25 28.53 -5.02 4.66
CA ILE A 25 27.14 -4.95 4.26
C ILE A 25 26.41 -4.00 5.20
N ARG A 26 25.50 -3.19 4.62
CA ARG A 26 24.51 -2.39 5.35
C ARG A 26 23.13 -2.65 4.76
N ASN A 27 22.18 -2.96 5.60
CA ASN A 27 20.79 -3.21 5.18
C ASN A 27 19.91 -2.08 5.71
N ILE A 28 19.32 -1.32 4.81
CA ILE A 28 18.47 -0.17 5.15
C ILE A 28 17.09 -0.27 4.51
N ALA A 29 16.06 0.15 5.23
CA ALA A 29 14.74 0.40 4.68
C ALA A 29 14.54 1.92 4.52
N VAL A 30 13.92 2.32 3.41
CA VAL A 30 13.59 3.74 3.18
C VAL A 30 12.11 3.94 3.49
N ILE A 31 11.84 4.75 4.50
CA ILE A 31 10.51 5.08 5.01
C ILE A 31 10.22 6.54 4.67
N ALA A 32 9.07 6.81 4.06
CA ALA A 32 8.62 8.16 3.79
C ALA A 32 7.10 8.22 3.66
N HIS A 33 6.53 9.38 3.91
CA HIS A 33 5.17 9.68 3.45
C HIS A 33 5.12 9.76 1.93
N VAL A 34 3.92 9.63 1.36
CA VAL A 34 3.67 9.86 -0.07
C VAL A 34 4.19 11.26 -0.43
N ASP A 35 4.83 11.39 -1.57
CA ASP A 35 5.43 12.64 -2.08
C ASP A 35 6.58 13.27 -1.26
N HIS A 36 7.04 12.69 -0.14
CA HIS A 36 8.23 13.16 0.59
C HIS A 36 9.56 12.92 -0.18
N GLY A 37 9.49 12.26 -1.36
CA GLY A 37 10.63 12.13 -2.26
C GLY A 37 11.42 10.83 -2.09
N LYS A 38 10.78 9.75 -1.59
CA LYS A 38 11.39 8.43 -1.39
C LYS A 38 12.02 7.89 -2.67
N THR A 39 11.24 7.76 -3.75
CA THR A 39 11.71 7.23 -5.04
C THR A 39 12.86 8.10 -5.61
N THR A 40 12.72 9.43 -5.55
CA THR A 40 13.76 10.36 -6.01
C THR A 40 15.05 10.19 -5.22
N MET A 41 14.97 9.99 -3.90
CA MET A 41 16.14 9.76 -3.05
C MET A 41 16.85 8.47 -3.43
N VAL A 42 16.11 7.37 -3.59
CA VAL A 42 16.69 6.08 -3.99
C VAL A 42 17.30 6.16 -5.39
N ASP A 43 16.66 6.84 -6.34
CA ASP A 43 17.20 7.06 -7.68
C ASP A 43 18.53 7.82 -7.63
N GLU A 44 18.65 8.86 -6.80
CA GLU A 44 19.89 9.61 -6.66
C GLU A 44 21.00 8.81 -5.96
N LEU A 45 20.66 8.01 -4.96
CA LEU A 45 21.61 7.07 -4.36
C LEU A 45 22.11 6.06 -5.38
N LEU A 46 21.23 5.52 -6.22
CA LEU A 46 21.61 4.62 -7.32
C LEU A 46 22.54 5.29 -8.33
N LYS A 47 22.23 6.50 -8.79
CA LYS A 47 23.02 7.25 -9.77
C LYS A 47 24.43 7.58 -9.24
N GLN A 48 24.50 8.09 -7.99
CA GLN A 48 25.74 8.61 -7.42
C GLN A 48 26.64 7.55 -6.77
N SER A 49 26.12 6.31 -6.57
CA SER A 49 26.92 5.19 -6.06
C SER A 49 27.97 4.66 -7.04
N GLY A 50 27.92 5.06 -8.32
CA GLY A 50 28.77 4.50 -9.37
C GLY A 50 28.37 3.07 -9.79
N THR A 51 27.20 2.60 -9.40
CA THR A 51 26.69 1.26 -9.72
C THR A 51 26.30 1.14 -11.20
N PHE A 52 25.95 2.26 -11.84
CA PHE A 52 25.62 2.31 -13.28
C PHE A 52 26.83 2.71 -14.13
N SER A 53 26.94 2.13 -15.32
CA SER A 53 27.91 2.57 -16.31
C SER A 53 27.48 3.94 -16.89
N GLU A 54 28.45 4.78 -17.28
CA GLU A 54 28.24 6.14 -17.84
C GLU A 54 27.30 6.19 -19.06
N HIS A 55 27.00 5.04 -19.67
CA HIS A 55 26.14 4.92 -20.86
C HIS A 55 24.73 4.40 -20.56
N GLN A 56 24.40 4.01 -19.32
CA GLN A 56 23.05 3.61 -18.94
C GLN A 56 22.25 4.87 -18.60
N GLN A 57 21.31 5.24 -19.48
CA GLN A 57 20.31 6.25 -19.16
C GLN A 57 19.38 5.69 -18.08
N VAL A 58 19.51 6.20 -16.86
CA VAL A 58 18.59 5.89 -15.77
C VAL A 58 17.31 6.66 -16.02
N VAL A 59 16.22 5.96 -16.34
CA VAL A 59 14.88 6.54 -16.47
C VAL A 59 14.46 7.04 -15.08
N GLU A 60 13.83 8.20 -15.01
CA GLU A 60 13.27 8.71 -13.74
C GLU A 60 12.26 7.71 -13.15
N ARG A 61 12.22 7.57 -11.83
CA ARG A 61 11.39 6.64 -11.05
C ARG A 61 11.65 5.16 -11.40
N VAL A 62 12.93 4.83 -11.43
CA VAL A 62 13.41 3.50 -11.79
C VAL A 62 12.84 2.39 -10.88
N MET A 63 12.59 2.68 -9.61
CA MET A 63 12.01 1.74 -8.67
C MET A 63 10.50 1.55 -8.84
N ASP A 64 9.78 2.52 -9.42
CA ASP A 64 8.34 2.41 -9.66
C ASP A 64 8.09 1.66 -10.99
N SER A 65 8.17 0.34 -10.98
CA SER A 65 8.02 -0.50 -12.18
C SER A 65 6.55 -0.73 -12.57
N ASN A 66 5.60 -0.49 -11.64
CA ASN A 66 4.17 -0.66 -11.87
C ASN A 66 3.53 0.68 -12.30
N ASP A 67 2.77 0.67 -13.39
CA ASP A 67 2.08 1.88 -13.88
C ASP A 67 1.11 2.47 -12.83
N ILE A 68 0.50 1.62 -11.99
CA ILE A 68 -0.38 2.07 -10.90
C ILE A 68 0.42 2.81 -9.81
N GLU A 69 1.64 2.36 -9.48
CA GLU A 69 2.52 3.07 -8.54
C GLU A 69 2.89 4.46 -9.08
N LYS A 70 3.24 4.55 -10.39
CA LYS A 70 3.57 5.83 -11.04
C LYS A 70 2.40 6.80 -11.08
N GLU A 71 1.19 6.29 -11.40
CA GLU A 71 -0.03 7.11 -11.49
C GLU A 71 -0.48 7.62 -10.13
N ARG A 72 -0.33 6.81 -9.08
CA ARG A 72 -0.79 7.12 -7.72
C ARG A 72 0.27 7.77 -6.85
N GLY A 73 1.54 7.74 -7.26
CA GLY A 73 2.68 8.22 -6.47
C GLY A 73 2.95 7.41 -5.20
N ILE A 74 2.45 6.18 -5.09
CA ILE A 74 2.61 5.31 -3.92
C ILE A 74 3.41 4.05 -4.26
N THR A 75 4.25 3.60 -3.35
CA THR A 75 4.86 2.27 -3.42
C THR A 75 3.85 1.23 -2.94
N ILE A 76 3.55 0.24 -3.77
CA ILE A 76 2.60 -0.84 -3.50
C ILE A 76 3.35 -2.09 -3.03
N LEU A 77 4.42 -2.45 -3.73
CA LEU A 77 5.25 -3.62 -3.42
C LEU A 77 6.64 -3.19 -2.96
N SER A 78 7.13 -3.85 -1.92
CA SER A 78 8.51 -3.66 -1.49
C SER A 78 9.48 -4.14 -2.58
N LYS A 79 10.51 -3.35 -2.84
CA LYS A 79 11.54 -3.65 -3.84
C LYS A 79 12.91 -3.65 -3.20
N ASN A 80 13.72 -4.61 -3.61
CA ASN A 80 15.08 -4.75 -3.12
C ASN A 80 16.05 -4.31 -4.21
N THR A 81 16.97 -3.44 -3.85
CA THR A 81 18.12 -3.07 -4.66
C THR A 81 19.36 -3.06 -3.79
N ALA A 82 20.53 -3.04 -4.41
CA ALA A 82 21.79 -2.88 -3.70
C ALA A 82 22.70 -1.96 -4.47
N ILE A 83 23.48 -1.17 -3.76
CA ILE A 83 24.48 -0.29 -4.32
C ILE A 83 25.84 -0.62 -3.73
N LYS A 84 26.88 -0.36 -4.50
CA LYS A 84 28.26 -0.43 -4.03
C LYS A 84 28.77 0.99 -3.79
N TYR A 85 29.22 1.27 -2.57
CA TYR A 85 29.86 2.53 -2.23
C TYR A 85 31.14 2.24 -1.47
N LYS A 86 32.30 2.64 -2.02
CA LYS A 86 33.63 2.22 -1.56
C LYS A 86 33.72 0.68 -1.48
N ASP A 87 34.06 0.14 -0.31
CA ASP A 87 34.13 -1.30 -0.04
C ASP A 87 32.83 -1.87 0.54
N TYR A 88 31.77 -1.04 0.66
CA TYR A 88 30.49 -1.43 1.23
C TYR A 88 29.49 -1.81 0.16
N LYS A 89 28.69 -2.85 0.47
CA LYS A 89 27.43 -3.17 -0.20
C LYS A 89 26.30 -2.65 0.68
N ILE A 90 25.49 -1.73 0.15
CA ILE A 90 24.32 -1.20 0.85
C ILE A 90 23.09 -1.79 0.17
N ASN A 91 22.40 -2.69 0.85
CA ASN A 91 21.10 -3.19 0.43
C ASN A 91 20.05 -2.16 0.83
N ILE A 92 19.23 -1.74 -0.13
CA ILE A 92 18.17 -0.75 0.05
C ILE A 92 16.85 -1.44 -0.23
N ILE A 93 15.95 -1.39 0.76
CA ILE A 93 14.60 -1.92 0.60
C ILE A 93 13.62 -0.75 0.59
N ASP A 94 12.93 -0.61 -0.54
CA ASP A 94 11.86 0.36 -0.69
C ASP A 94 10.60 -0.18 0.01
N THR A 95 10.02 0.58 0.93
CA THR A 95 8.88 0.14 1.74
C THR A 95 7.58 0.80 1.32
N PRO A 96 6.45 0.07 1.27
CA PRO A 96 5.14 0.69 1.15
C PRO A 96 4.89 1.68 2.29
N GLY A 97 4.28 2.82 1.98
CA GLY A 97 3.94 3.84 2.99
C GLY A 97 2.51 3.73 3.54
N HIS A 98 1.63 2.95 2.90
CA HIS A 98 0.21 2.90 3.24
C HIS A 98 -0.09 1.81 4.29
N ALA A 99 -1.01 2.10 5.22
CA ALA A 99 -1.37 1.20 6.32
C ALA A 99 -1.92 -0.17 5.86
N ASP A 100 -2.59 -0.22 4.70
CA ASP A 100 -3.10 -1.47 4.10
C ASP A 100 -1.98 -2.50 3.81
N PHE A 101 -0.73 -2.04 3.71
CA PHE A 101 0.46 -2.87 3.52
C PHE A 101 1.28 -3.06 4.80
N GLY A 102 0.66 -2.81 5.98
CA GLY A 102 1.35 -2.86 7.28
C GLY A 102 2.10 -4.16 7.56
N GLY A 103 1.56 -5.30 7.15
CA GLY A 103 2.23 -6.60 7.26
C GLY A 103 3.47 -6.73 6.38
N GLU A 104 3.50 -6.08 5.20
CA GLU A 104 4.70 -6.02 4.36
C GLU A 104 5.76 -5.14 4.97
N VAL A 105 5.36 -3.99 5.49
CA VAL A 105 6.26 -3.07 6.20
C VAL A 105 6.96 -3.77 7.36
N GLU A 106 6.23 -4.50 8.21
CA GLU A 106 6.82 -5.23 9.34
C GLU A 106 7.82 -6.28 8.88
N ARG A 107 7.50 -7.04 7.82
CA ARG A 107 8.43 -8.03 7.27
C ARG A 107 9.70 -7.39 6.72
N VAL A 108 9.56 -6.29 5.97
CA VAL A 108 10.70 -5.54 5.43
C VAL A 108 11.58 -5.01 6.55
N LEU A 109 11.01 -4.45 7.60
CA LEU A 109 11.76 -3.91 8.74
C LEU A 109 12.56 -5.00 9.48
N LYS A 110 12.11 -6.25 9.48
CA LYS A 110 12.90 -7.38 10.01
C LYS A 110 14.07 -7.81 9.12
N MET A 111 14.09 -7.36 7.85
CA MET A 111 15.19 -7.64 6.93
C MET A 111 16.36 -6.65 7.03
N VAL A 112 16.21 -5.55 7.77
CA VAL A 112 17.17 -4.44 7.76
C VAL A 112 17.81 -4.24 9.12
N ASP A 113 18.89 -3.46 9.14
CA ASP A 113 19.66 -3.13 10.35
C ASP A 113 19.54 -1.63 10.72
N GLY A 114 18.92 -0.83 9.85
CA GLY A 114 18.64 0.58 10.08
C GLY A 114 17.56 1.11 9.11
N VAL A 115 17.07 2.31 9.39
CA VAL A 115 16.02 2.94 8.57
C VAL A 115 16.42 4.37 8.20
N LEU A 116 16.17 4.73 6.94
CA LEU A 116 16.18 6.12 6.48
C LEU A 116 14.75 6.65 6.55
N LEU A 117 14.53 7.62 7.39
CA LEU A 117 13.23 8.27 7.55
C LEU A 117 13.24 9.62 6.84
N LEU A 118 12.59 9.68 5.66
CA LEU A 118 12.49 10.90 4.87
C LEU A 118 11.28 11.72 5.30
N VAL A 119 11.52 13.00 5.57
CA VAL A 119 10.48 13.96 5.93
C VAL A 119 10.64 15.21 5.06
N ASP A 120 9.54 15.72 4.50
CA ASP A 120 9.53 16.97 3.74
C ASP A 120 9.74 18.15 4.70
N ALA A 121 10.69 19.04 4.36
CA ALA A 121 11.01 20.22 5.17
C ALA A 121 9.81 21.18 5.35
N GLN A 122 8.85 21.18 4.46
CA GLN A 122 7.67 22.03 4.50
C GLN A 122 6.50 21.33 5.23
N GLU A 123 6.22 20.08 4.89
CA GLU A 123 5.05 19.35 5.40
C GLU A 123 5.26 18.78 6.82
N GLY A 124 6.52 18.44 7.18
CA GLY A 124 6.82 17.89 8.50
C GLY A 124 6.35 16.45 8.68
N VAL A 125 6.04 16.08 9.92
CA VAL A 125 5.67 14.72 10.31
C VAL A 125 4.21 14.42 9.98
N MET A 126 4.01 13.51 9.04
CA MET A 126 2.69 13.07 8.61
C MET A 126 2.18 11.83 9.38
N PRO A 127 0.86 11.67 9.56
CA PRO A 127 0.30 10.57 10.37
C PRO A 127 0.68 9.16 9.93
N GLN A 128 0.83 8.90 8.62
CA GLN A 128 1.26 7.60 8.11
C GLN A 128 2.67 7.22 8.57
N THR A 129 3.54 8.20 8.71
CA THR A 129 4.91 8.02 9.18
C THR A 129 4.94 7.46 10.60
N LYS A 130 4.01 7.88 11.48
CA LYS A 130 3.93 7.41 12.88
C LYS A 130 3.80 5.88 12.98
N PHE A 131 2.97 5.28 12.15
CA PHE A 131 2.76 3.82 12.19
C PHE A 131 4.05 3.06 11.86
N VAL A 132 4.72 3.43 10.76
CA VAL A 132 5.93 2.75 10.31
C VAL A 132 7.10 2.99 11.28
N VAL A 133 7.23 4.22 11.78
CA VAL A 133 8.24 4.59 12.79
C VAL A 133 8.01 3.81 14.08
N LYS A 134 6.79 3.72 14.59
CA LYS A 134 6.46 2.92 15.78
C LYS A 134 6.93 1.46 15.64
N LYS A 135 6.68 0.85 14.47
CA LYS A 135 7.14 -0.52 14.17
C LYS A 135 8.66 -0.61 14.12
N ALA A 136 9.33 0.34 13.46
CA ALA A 136 10.79 0.38 13.39
C ALA A 136 11.44 0.51 14.78
N LEU A 137 10.95 1.43 15.60
CA LEU A 137 11.44 1.64 16.98
C LEU A 137 11.20 0.40 17.86
N SER A 138 10.04 -0.25 17.75
CA SER A 138 9.72 -1.47 18.51
C SER A 138 10.61 -2.67 18.14
N LEU A 139 11.18 -2.68 16.93
CA LEU A 139 12.16 -3.67 16.48
C LEU A 139 13.60 -3.32 16.85
N GLY A 140 13.81 -2.22 17.59
CA GLY A 140 15.14 -1.75 17.99
C GLY A 140 15.97 -1.14 16.86
N LEU A 141 15.36 -0.82 15.71
CA LEU A 141 16.08 -0.21 14.59
C LEU A 141 16.47 1.23 14.92
N ARG A 142 17.66 1.62 14.47
CA ARG A 142 18.18 3.00 14.63
C ARG A 142 17.80 3.83 13.41
N PRO A 143 17.04 4.92 13.57
CA PRO A 143 16.67 5.78 12.47
C PRO A 143 17.79 6.75 12.09
N ILE A 144 17.86 7.08 10.80
CA ILE A 144 18.54 8.25 10.25
C ILE A 144 17.44 9.16 9.73
N VAL A 145 17.32 10.37 10.26
CA VAL A 145 16.31 11.33 9.79
C VAL A 145 16.89 12.11 8.61
N VAL A 146 16.19 12.07 7.48
CA VAL A 146 16.57 12.83 6.28
C VAL A 146 15.49 13.90 6.03
N VAL A 147 15.80 15.15 6.35
CA VAL A 147 14.94 16.29 6.04
C VAL A 147 15.14 16.66 4.58
N ASN A 148 14.19 16.27 3.76
CA ASN A 148 14.26 16.43 2.30
C ASN A 148 13.55 17.69 1.82
N LYS A 149 13.84 18.09 0.58
CA LYS A 149 13.29 19.29 -0.09
C LYS A 149 13.62 20.60 0.63
N ILE A 150 14.82 20.70 1.22
CA ILE A 150 15.32 21.93 1.86
C ILE A 150 15.52 23.09 0.86
N ASP A 151 15.45 22.81 -0.44
CA ASP A 151 15.46 23.79 -1.52
C ASP A 151 14.15 24.57 -1.67
N LYS A 152 13.07 24.12 -1.02
CA LYS A 152 11.79 24.83 -1.04
C LYS A 152 11.84 26.08 -0.12
N PRO A 153 11.36 27.26 -0.60
CA PRO A 153 11.41 28.50 0.19
C PRO A 153 10.57 28.47 1.49
N ALA A 154 9.53 27.63 1.53
CA ALA A 154 8.65 27.48 2.71
C ALA A 154 9.09 26.33 3.64
N GLY A 155 10.24 25.72 3.39
CA GLY A 155 10.79 24.65 4.24
C GLY A 155 11.32 25.21 5.55
N ASP A 156 11.02 24.52 6.65
CA ASP A 156 11.54 24.81 7.99
C ASP A 156 12.17 23.53 8.58
N PRO A 157 13.45 23.26 8.26
CA PRO A 157 14.14 22.04 8.69
C PRO A 157 14.25 21.91 10.21
N ASP A 158 14.45 23.01 10.93
CA ASP A 158 14.62 23.00 12.39
C ASP A 158 13.31 22.59 13.09
N ARG A 159 12.17 23.12 12.62
CA ARG A 159 10.85 22.70 13.08
C ARG A 159 10.66 21.20 12.89
N VAL A 160 10.98 20.69 11.70
CA VAL A 160 10.81 19.26 11.38
C VAL A 160 11.67 18.35 12.26
N VAL A 161 12.91 18.74 12.56
CA VAL A 161 13.78 17.98 13.47
C VAL A 161 13.18 17.91 14.88
N ASN A 162 12.65 19.03 15.38
CA ASN A 162 11.98 19.08 16.69
C ASN A 162 10.72 18.19 16.71
N GLU A 163 9.87 18.28 15.67
CA GLU A 163 8.68 17.40 15.52
C GLU A 163 9.06 15.91 15.49
N MET A 164 10.18 15.56 14.86
CA MET A 164 10.68 14.19 14.83
C MET A 164 11.15 13.71 16.18
N PHE A 165 11.85 14.57 16.94
CA PHE A 165 12.28 14.26 18.29
C PHE A 165 11.06 14.02 19.19
N ASP A 166 10.09 14.93 19.17
CA ASP A 166 8.84 14.81 19.94
C ASP A 166 8.07 13.53 19.57
N LEU A 167 8.01 13.20 18.28
CA LEU A 167 7.41 11.96 17.81
C LEU A 167 8.11 10.73 18.39
N PHE A 168 9.45 10.68 18.38
CA PHE A 168 10.20 9.53 18.89
C PHE A 168 9.99 9.36 20.40
N VAL A 169 9.99 10.46 21.14
CA VAL A 169 9.67 10.45 22.59
C VAL A 169 8.25 9.93 22.81
N ALA A 170 7.26 10.43 22.06
CA ALA A 170 5.86 10.00 22.18
C ALA A 170 5.66 8.52 21.82
N LEU A 171 6.49 7.95 20.94
CA LEU A 171 6.46 6.54 20.55
C LEU A 171 7.30 5.63 21.45
N GLY A 172 7.93 6.17 22.50
CA GLY A 172 8.71 5.40 23.47
C GLY A 172 10.08 4.96 22.96
N ALA A 173 10.73 5.77 22.13
CA ALA A 173 12.10 5.53 21.70
C ALA A 173 13.06 5.49 22.90
N ASN A 174 14.07 4.62 22.82
CA ASN A 174 15.14 4.57 23.82
C ASN A 174 16.22 5.64 23.54
N ASP A 175 17.15 5.82 24.49
CA ASP A 175 18.19 6.85 24.39
C ASP A 175 19.03 6.73 23.10
N GLU A 176 19.40 5.52 22.68
CA GLU A 176 20.15 5.29 21.44
C GLU A 176 19.37 5.66 20.18
N GLN A 177 18.04 5.57 20.22
CA GLN A 177 17.16 5.94 19.11
C GLN A 177 16.85 7.44 19.10
N LEU A 178 16.94 8.11 20.25
CA LEU A 178 16.81 9.57 20.37
C LEU A 178 18.08 10.32 19.93
N GLU A 179 19.24 9.64 19.92
CA GLU A 179 20.51 10.15 19.37
C GLU A 179 20.60 9.89 17.85
N PHE A 180 19.56 10.21 17.11
CA PHE A 180 19.52 9.98 15.65
C PHE A 180 20.30 11.06 14.87
N PRO A 181 21.10 10.68 13.86
CA PRO A 181 21.70 11.65 12.97
C PRO A 181 20.66 12.30 12.06
N VAL A 182 20.85 13.58 11.77
CA VAL A 182 20.06 14.34 10.84
C VAL A 182 20.88 14.62 9.59
N VAL A 183 20.27 14.39 8.41
CA VAL A 183 20.84 14.73 7.11
C VAL A 183 19.85 15.63 6.39
N TYR A 184 20.30 16.78 5.92
CA TYR A 184 19.52 17.71 5.14
C TYR A 184 19.71 17.42 3.65
N ALA A 185 18.65 17.28 2.88
CA ALA A 185 18.74 16.86 1.49
C ALA A 185 17.80 17.62 0.55
N ALA A 186 18.23 17.75 -0.69
CA ALA A 186 17.38 18.08 -1.82
C ALA A 186 17.55 17.00 -2.88
N ALA A 187 16.83 15.88 -2.72
CA ALA A 187 17.00 14.71 -3.58
C ALA A 187 16.83 15.03 -5.06
N LYS A 188 15.88 15.90 -5.42
CA LYS A 188 15.68 16.35 -6.81
C LYS A 188 16.90 17.04 -7.40
N ASN A 189 17.68 17.73 -6.56
CA ASN A 189 18.88 18.47 -6.95
C ASN A 189 20.17 17.65 -6.75
N GLY A 190 20.05 16.42 -6.21
CA GLY A 190 21.15 15.46 -6.10
C GLY A 190 22.17 15.77 -5.00
N TYR A 191 21.80 16.46 -3.92
CA TYR A 191 22.74 16.74 -2.83
C TYR A 191 22.15 16.48 -1.43
N ALA A 192 23.07 16.20 -0.49
CA ALA A 192 22.79 16.06 0.93
C ALA A 192 23.89 16.75 1.74
N LYS A 193 23.59 17.16 2.98
CA LYS A 193 24.52 17.86 3.88
C LYS A 193 24.27 17.47 5.34
N LEU A 194 25.29 17.68 6.19
CA LEU A 194 25.18 17.47 7.64
C LEU A 194 24.80 18.76 8.38
N ALA A 195 25.15 19.92 7.84
CA ALA A 195 24.72 21.22 8.34
C ALA A 195 24.12 22.05 7.17
N LEU A 196 23.18 22.96 7.48
CA LEU A 196 22.50 23.76 6.45
C LEU A 196 23.45 24.69 5.69
N GLU A 197 24.55 25.09 6.32
CA GLU A 197 25.60 25.96 5.75
C GLU A 197 26.57 25.22 4.84
N ASP A 198 26.61 23.88 4.87
CA ASP A 198 27.48 23.10 4.02
C ASP A 198 27.17 23.31 2.52
N PRO A 199 28.15 23.13 1.61
CA PRO A 199 27.95 23.32 0.19
C PRO A 199 26.99 22.28 -0.40
N ASN A 200 26.29 22.66 -1.48
CA ASN A 200 25.36 21.79 -2.23
C ASN A 200 26.14 20.98 -3.27
N GLU A 201 26.73 19.85 -2.93
CA GLU A 201 27.63 19.13 -3.85
C GLU A 201 27.04 17.81 -4.35
N ASN A 202 26.83 16.84 -3.45
CA ASN A 202 26.47 15.48 -3.81
C ASN A 202 25.82 14.73 -2.62
N MET A 203 25.52 13.43 -2.78
CA MET A 203 24.93 12.57 -1.76
C MET A 203 25.94 11.89 -0.82
N ILE A 204 27.24 12.20 -0.93
CA ILE A 204 28.29 11.58 -0.10
C ILE A 204 27.99 11.70 1.41
N PRO A 205 27.52 12.85 1.95
CA PRO A 205 27.21 12.95 3.37
C PRO A 205 26.20 11.90 3.84
N LEU A 206 25.18 11.59 3.02
CA LEU A 206 24.21 10.56 3.34
C LEU A 206 24.82 9.14 3.29
N PHE A 207 25.65 8.82 2.30
CA PHE A 207 26.36 7.53 2.25
C PHE A 207 27.25 7.31 3.48
N GLU A 208 28.03 8.32 3.87
CA GLU A 208 28.90 8.23 5.05
C GLU A 208 28.09 8.08 6.34
N THR A 209 26.97 8.76 6.47
CA THR A 209 26.05 8.61 7.61
C THR A 209 25.48 7.20 7.67
N ILE A 210 25.06 6.63 6.56
CA ILE A 210 24.56 5.24 6.51
C ILE A 210 25.65 4.27 6.99
N ILE A 211 26.88 4.38 6.47
CA ILE A 211 27.98 3.48 6.82
C ILE A 211 28.35 3.59 8.30
N SER A 212 28.39 4.81 8.84
CA SER A 212 28.83 5.05 10.22
C SER A 212 27.76 4.73 11.26
N HIS A 213 26.48 4.95 10.94
CA HIS A 213 25.38 4.86 11.91
C HIS A 213 24.66 3.52 11.85
N VAL A 214 24.42 2.97 10.67
CA VAL A 214 23.75 1.67 10.54
C VAL A 214 24.69 0.56 10.98
N SER A 215 24.25 -0.28 11.90
CA SER A 215 25.03 -1.41 12.41
C SER A 215 25.30 -2.43 11.29
N ALA A 216 26.46 -3.08 11.37
CA ALA A 216 26.71 -4.24 10.53
C ALA A 216 25.74 -5.38 10.92
N PRO A 217 25.35 -6.26 9.97
CA PRO A 217 24.54 -7.43 10.27
C PRO A 217 25.15 -8.26 11.40
N SER A 218 24.32 -8.68 12.35
CA SER A 218 24.72 -9.62 13.39
C SER A 218 24.89 -11.03 12.80
N GLY A 219 25.76 -11.83 13.38
CA GLY A 219 26.02 -13.19 12.91
C GLY A 219 27.38 -13.37 12.25
N ALA A 220 27.71 -14.57 11.82
CA ALA A 220 29.01 -14.92 11.27
C ALA A 220 28.92 -15.96 10.16
N ASP A 221 29.77 -15.80 9.15
CA ASP A 221 29.95 -16.72 8.03
C ASP A 221 30.39 -18.14 8.44
N SER A 222 30.99 -18.27 9.62
CA SER A 222 31.43 -19.56 10.20
C SER A 222 30.32 -20.33 10.89
N ASN A 223 29.18 -19.70 11.18
CA ASN A 223 28.04 -20.35 11.82
C ASN A 223 27.28 -21.24 10.83
N PRO A 224 26.49 -22.23 11.32
CA PRO A 224 25.53 -22.95 10.50
C PRO A 224 24.58 -22.01 9.76
N LEU A 225 24.19 -22.38 8.55
CA LEU A 225 23.29 -21.58 7.73
C LEU A 225 21.96 -21.34 8.43
N GLN A 226 21.57 -20.06 8.50
CA GLN A 226 20.25 -19.59 8.88
C GLN A 226 19.82 -18.48 7.93
N LEU A 227 18.82 -18.74 7.11
CA LEU A 227 18.25 -17.81 6.16
C LEU A 227 16.74 -17.83 6.34
N GLN A 228 16.07 -16.67 6.29
CA GLN A 228 14.62 -16.56 6.38
C GLN A 228 14.04 -15.86 5.17
N VAL A 229 12.90 -16.38 4.68
CA VAL A 229 12.16 -15.85 3.53
C VAL A 229 11.18 -14.78 3.99
N PHE A 230 11.23 -13.61 3.37
CA PHE A 230 10.39 -12.46 3.72
C PHE A 230 9.37 -12.09 2.65
N THR A 231 9.70 -12.34 1.38
CA THR A 231 8.83 -12.02 0.24
C THR A 231 8.91 -13.14 -0.78
N LEU A 232 7.82 -13.39 -1.47
CA LEU A 232 7.76 -14.35 -2.58
C LEU A 232 7.68 -13.62 -3.92
N ASP A 233 8.30 -14.22 -4.91
CA ASP A 233 8.15 -13.90 -6.32
C ASP A 233 7.87 -15.19 -7.10
N TYR A 234 7.45 -15.10 -8.33
CA TYR A 234 7.11 -16.27 -9.14
C TYR A 234 7.61 -16.09 -10.58
N ASP A 235 8.31 -17.08 -11.06
CA ASP A 235 8.76 -17.16 -12.45
C ASP A 235 8.23 -18.45 -13.09
N ASN A 236 7.70 -18.36 -14.31
CA ASN A 236 7.06 -19.49 -14.99
C ASN A 236 7.99 -20.68 -15.26
N TYR A 237 9.32 -20.45 -15.31
CA TYR A 237 10.33 -21.48 -15.59
C TYR A 237 10.99 -22.01 -14.31
N VAL A 238 11.08 -21.20 -13.27
CA VAL A 238 11.82 -21.50 -12.05
C VAL A 238 10.88 -21.89 -10.91
N GLY A 239 9.62 -21.49 -11.01
CA GLY A 239 8.61 -21.62 -9.97
C GLY A 239 8.71 -20.51 -8.91
N LYS A 240 8.41 -20.85 -7.66
CA LYS A 240 8.48 -19.93 -6.52
C LYS A 240 9.92 -19.50 -6.24
N ILE A 241 10.10 -18.19 -6.05
CA ILE A 241 11.37 -17.56 -5.69
C ILE A 241 11.16 -16.87 -4.33
N GLY A 242 11.97 -17.22 -3.34
CA GLY A 242 11.95 -16.54 -2.03
C GLY A 242 13.02 -15.47 -1.94
N ILE A 243 12.63 -14.23 -1.65
CA ILE A 243 13.57 -13.17 -1.29
C ILE A 243 13.81 -13.29 0.20
N ALA A 244 15.07 -13.44 0.58
CA ALA A 244 15.47 -13.88 1.90
C ALA A 244 16.72 -13.16 2.40
N ARG A 245 16.83 -13.03 3.73
CA ARG A 245 18.03 -12.54 4.40
C ARG A 245 18.81 -13.69 5.02
N ILE A 246 20.13 -13.68 4.86
CA ILE A 246 21.05 -14.60 5.52
C ILE A 246 21.41 -14.03 6.88
N PHE A 247 20.99 -14.67 7.95
CA PHE A 247 21.31 -14.27 9.32
C PHE A 247 22.63 -14.86 9.81
N ASN A 248 22.92 -16.11 9.44
CA ASN A 248 24.16 -16.81 9.75
C ASN A 248 24.59 -17.69 8.60
N GLY A 249 25.92 -17.90 8.51
CA GLY A 249 26.50 -18.86 7.59
C GLY A 249 26.60 -18.38 6.15
N LYS A 250 26.80 -19.35 5.26
CA LYS A 250 26.95 -19.14 3.82
C LYS A 250 26.02 -20.04 3.05
N ILE A 251 25.51 -19.55 1.94
CA ILE A 251 24.75 -20.31 0.98
C ILE A 251 25.44 -20.30 -0.39
N ALA A 252 25.34 -21.41 -1.12
CA ALA A 252 25.85 -21.52 -2.47
C ALA A 252 24.80 -22.10 -3.42
N LYS A 253 24.90 -21.76 -4.70
CA LYS A 253 24.12 -22.41 -5.75
C LYS A 253 24.40 -23.91 -5.74
N GLY A 254 23.38 -24.73 -5.78
CA GLY A 254 23.48 -26.19 -5.74
C GLY A 254 23.70 -26.78 -4.36
N ALA A 255 23.75 -25.99 -3.28
CA ALA A 255 23.86 -26.50 -1.92
C ALA A 255 22.62 -27.32 -1.51
N ASN A 256 22.86 -28.41 -0.78
CA ASN A 256 21.79 -29.13 -0.10
C ASN A 256 21.47 -28.41 1.20
N VAL A 257 20.22 -28.10 1.40
CA VAL A 257 19.71 -27.34 2.56
C VAL A 257 18.41 -27.94 3.05
N MET A 258 17.96 -27.53 4.22
CA MET A 258 16.68 -27.93 4.80
C MET A 258 15.74 -26.74 4.87
N LEU A 259 14.55 -26.88 4.29
CA LEU A 259 13.42 -26.00 4.48
C LEU A 259 12.71 -26.39 5.79
N ALA A 260 12.62 -25.48 6.73
CA ALA A 260 11.89 -25.61 7.97
C ALA A 260 10.71 -24.62 8.00
N LYS A 261 9.50 -25.15 8.09
CA LYS A 261 8.25 -24.38 8.12
C LYS A 261 7.81 -24.03 9.54
N ALA A 262 6.93 -23.03 9.67
CA ALA A 262 6.36 -22.61 10.95
C ALA A 262 5.56 -23.72 11.67
N ASP A 263 4.97 -24.65 10.93
CA ASP A 263 4.24 -25.81 11.47
C ASP A 263 5.15 -26.95 11.95
N GLY A 264 6.46 -26.77 11.88
CA GLY A 264 7.47 -27.78 12.25
C GLY A 264 7.83 -28.74 11.13
N THR A 265 7.18 -28.68 9.98
CA THR A 265 7.51 -29.51 8.80
C THR A 265 8.92 -29.21 8.31
N LYS A 266 9.71 -30.26 8.03
CA LYS A 266 11.09 -30.12 7.53
C LYS A 266 11.24 -30.93 6.24
N THR A 267 11.77 -30.27 5.21
CA THR A 267 12.00 -30.89 3.89
C THR A 267 13.43 -30.59 3.42
N THR A 268 14.20 -31.58 3.06
CA THR A 268 15.52 -31.38 2.44
C THR A 268 15.36 -31.10 0.96
N GLY A 269 16.18 -30.20 0.44
CA GLY A 269 16.15 -29.85 -0.96
C GLY A 269 17.47 -29.20 -1.40
N ARG A 270 17.52 -28.79 -2.66
CA ARG A 270 18.70 -28.20 -3.27
C ARG A 270 18.37 -26.81 -3.83
N ILE A 271 19.23 -25.85 -3.58
CA ILE A 271 19.11 -24.51 -4.17
C ILE A 271 19.38 -24.60 -5.68
N SER A 272 18.33 -24.46 -6.48
CA SER A 272 18.43 -24.51 -7.95
C SER A 272 18.99 -23.21 -8.52
N LYS A 273 18.55 -22.06 -7.97
CA LYS A 273 19.09 -20.75 -8.32
C LYS A 273 19.37 -19.92 -7.06
N LEU A 274 20.45 -19.17 -7.11
CA LEU A 274 20.83 -18.17 -6.12
C LEU A 274 21.05 -16.85 -6.87
N ILE A 275 20.29 -15.82 -6.53
CA ILE A 275 20.28 -14.55 -7.24
C ILE A 275 20.63 -13.44 -6.24
N GLY A 276 21.58 -12.59 -6.61
CA GLY A 276 21.95 -11.38 -5.87
C GLY A 276 21.33 -10.14 -6.51
N PHE A 277 21.27 -9.06 -5.73
CA PHE A 277 20.82 -7.76 -6.18
C PHE A 277 22.02 -6.82 -6.34
N MET A 278 22.07 -6.08 -7.46
CA MET A 278 23.02 -5.00 -7.67
C MET A 278 22.43 -3.99 -8.66
N GLY A 279 22.27 -2.75 -8.22
CA GLY A 279 21.45 -1.79 -8.96
C GLY A 279 20.03 -2.33 -9.15
N LEU A 280 19.55 -2.28 -10.39
CA LEU A 280 18.24 -2.79 -10.77
C LEU A 280 18.26 -4.25 -11.25
N GLU A 281 19.46 -4.80 -11.42
CA GLU A 281 19.64 -6.12 -12.01
C GLU A 281 19.60 -7.20 -10.94
N ARG A 282 18.93 -8.29 -11.31
CA ARG A 282 18.96 -9.56 -10.59
C ARG A 282 19.96 -10.46 -11.29
N THR A 283 21.11 -10.65 -10.67
CA THR A 283 22.19 -11.46 -11.26
C THR A 283 22.34 -12.78 -10.53
N GLU A 284 22.52 -13.87 -11.28
CA GLU A 284 22.80 -15.17 -10.68
C GLU A 284 24.22 -15.16 -10.08
N ILE A 285 24.33 -15.55 -8.80
CA ILE A 285 25.56 -15.57 -8.05
C ILE A 285 25.87 -17.00 -7.57
N ASN A 286 27.17 -17.29 -7.36
CA ASN A 286 27.59 -18.62 -6.93
C ASN A 286 27.47 -18.83 -5.42
N LYS A 287 27.64 -17.76 -4.62
CA LYS A 287 27.62 -17.81 -3.15
C LYS A 287 27.26 -16.46 -2.56
N ALA A 288 26.68 -16.51 -1.36
CA ALA A 288 26.39 -15.35 -0.52
C ALA A 288 26.65 -15.70 0.95
N GLY A 289 26.87 -14.68 1.79
CA GLY A 289 27.20 -14.84 3.21
C GLY A 289 26.29 -14.05 4.13
N THR A 290 26.60 -14.10 5.41
CA THR A 290 25.87 -13.44 6.49
C THR A 290 25.60 -11.97 6.20
N GLY A 291 24.36 -11.56 6.43
CA GLY A 291 23.87 -10.19 6.24
C GLY A 291 23.38 -9.90 4.83
N ASP A 292 23.66 -10.75 3.83
CA ASP A 292 23.22 -10.46 2.47
C ASP A 292 21.74 -10.78 2.25
N ILE A 293 21.13 -10.05 1.33
CA ILE A 293 19.77 -10.28 0.86
C ILE A 293 19.85 -10.91 -0.51
N VAL A 294 19.23 -12.07 -0.65
CA VAL A 294 19.31 -12.90 -1.86
C VAL A 294 17.94 -13.40 -2.26
N ALA A 295 17.79 -13.74 -3.54
CA ALA A 295 16.62 -14.50 -3.99
C ALA A 295 17.05 -15.95 -4.25
N ILE A 296 16.24 -16.89 -3.76
CA ILE A 296 16.50 -18.32 -3.83
C ILE A 296 15.35 -19.06 -4.50
N ALA A 297 15.67 -20.11 -5.24
CA ALA A 297 14.69 -21.05 -5.78
C ALA A 297 15.16 -22.50 -5.60
N GLY A 298 14.20 -23.44 -5.62
CA GLY A 298 14.47 -24.86 -5.48
C GLY A 298 13.44 -25.61 -4.62
N PHE A 299 12.44 -24.91 -4.08
CA PHE A 299 11.35 -25.49 -3.30
C PHE A 299 9.99 -25.04 -3.81
N GLU A 300 9.13 -25.97 -4.19
CA GLU A 300 7.76 -25.66 -4.60
C GLU A 300 6.88 -25.19 -3.44
N ALA A 301 7.10 -25.76 -2.26
CA ALA A 301 6.35 -25.47 -1.04
C ALA A 301 6.94 -24.31 -0.20
N LEU A 302 7.74 -23.43 -0.83
CA LEU A 302 8.34 -22.26 -0.16
C LEU A 302 7.27 -21.24 0.19
N ASP A 303 7.29 -20.76 1.46
CA ASP A 303 6.38 -19.71 1.92
C ASP A 303 7.14 -18.62 2.71
N VAL A 304 6.48 -17.47 2.91
CA VAL A 304 7.04 -16.39 3.73
C VAL A 304 7.10 -16.83 5.20
N GLY A 305 8.20 -16.49 5.86
CA GLY A 305 8.49 -16.92 7.22
C GLY A 305 9.24 -18.24 7.32
N ASP A 306 9.31 -19.01 6.24
CA ASP A 306 10.10 -20.25 6.21
C ASP A 306 11.58 -19.96 6.44
N SER A 307 12.23 -20.88 7.15
CA SER A 307 13.68 -20.86 7.36
C SER A 307 14.37 -21.88 6.45
N ILE A 308 15.45 -21.46 5.81
CA ILE A 308 16.40 -22.35 5.13
C ILE A 308 17.63 -22.49 6.01
N VAL A 309 17.91 -23.72 6.41
CA VAL A 309 18.94 -24.03 7.43
C VAL A 309 19.89 -25.14 6.97
N ASP A 310 21.00 -25.26 7.69
CA ASP A 310 21.95 -26.36 7.51
C ASP A 310 21.28 -27.70 7.93
N PRO A 311 21.23 -28.72 7.05
CA PRO A 311 20.68 -30.02 7.40
C PRO A 311 21.40 -30.73 8.54
N ALA A 312 22.70 -30.48 8.72
CA ALA A 312 23.51 -31.10 9.77
C ALA A 312 23.26 -30.47 11.16
N ASN A 313 22.87 -29.20 11.19
CA ASN A 313 22.58 -28.47 12.43
C ASN A 313 21.38 -27.54 12.23
N PRO A 314 20.16 -28.07 12.13
CA PRO A 314 18.96 -27.31 11.80
C PRO A 314 18.52 -26.43 12.97
N ALA A 315 18.73 -25.13 12.85
CA ALA A 315 18.29 -24.10 13.81
C ALA A 315 17.39 -23.08 13.10
N PRO A 316 16.07 -23.37 12.93
CA PRO A 316 15.15 -22.44 12.29
C PRO A 316 15.00 -21.15 13.13
N LEU A 317 14.75 -20.04 12.43
CA LEU A 317 14.40 -18.77 13.04
C LEU A 317 12.94 -18.75 13.46
N ASP A 318 12.59 -17.82 14.35
CA ASP A 318 11.20 -17.63 14.78
C ASP A 318 10.30 -17.31 13.58
N PRO A 319 9.11 -17.91 13.48
CA PRO A 319 8.19 -17.65 12.39
C PRO A 319 7.81 -16.16 12.31
N LEU A 320 7.65 -15.68 11.09
CA LEU A 320 7.11 -14.33 10.89
C LEU A 320 5.61 -14.33 11.17
N HIS A 321 5.16 -13.36 11.94
CA HIS A 321 3.74 -13.13 12.13
C HIS A 321 3.16 -12.53 10.84
N ILE A 322 2.20 -13.22 10.23
CA ILE A 322 1.46 -12.72 9.06
C ILE A 322 0.13 -12.21 9.55
N GLU A 323 -0.08 -10.91 9.40
CA GLU A 323 -1.36 -10.32 9.76
C GLU A 323 -2.48 -10.89 8.90
N GLU A 324 -3.60 -11.24 9.53
CA GLU A 324 -4.73 -11.82 8.83
C GLU A 324 -5.61 -10.75 8.16
N PRO A 325 -6.29 -11.11 7.05
CA PRO A 325 -7.24 -10.22 6.40
C PRO A 325 -8.35 -9.71 7.33
N THR A 326 -8.76 -8.46 7.15
CA THR A 326 -9.86 -7.82 7.89
C THR A 326 -11.07 -7.50 7.02
N LEU A 327 -10.90 -7.50 5.70
CA LEU A 327 -11.91 -7.11 4.73
C LEU A 327 -11.99 -8.15 3.61
N SER A 328 -13.18 -8.33 3.03
CA SER A 328 -13.39 -9.20 1.88
C SER A 328 -14.30 -8.57 0.83
N VAL A 329 -14.07 -8.90 -0.43
CA VAL A 329 -14.90 -8.51 -1.58
C VAL A 329 -15.18 -9.73 -2.43
N VAL A 330 -16.42 -9.85 -2.92
CA VAL A 330 -16.80 -10.91 -3.84
C VAL A 330 -16.52 -10.47 -5.27
N PHE A 331 -15.67 -11.22 -5.95
CA PHE A 331 -15.47 -11.16 -7.41
C PHE A 331 -16.43 -12.14 -8.06
N ALA A 332 -17.13 -11.72 -9.09
CA ALA A 332 -18.10 -12.55 -9.80
C ALA A 332 -17.95 -12.39 -11.31
N VAL A 333 -18.38 -13.37 -12.08
CA VAL A 333 -18.53 -13.23 -13.53
C VAL A 333 -19.52 -12.11 -13.81
N ASN A 334 -19.24 -11.26 -14.82
CA ASN A 334 -20.22 -10.28 -15.28
C ASN A 334 -21.32 -10.98 -16.06
N ASP A 335 -22.55 -10.90 -15.54
CA ASP A 335 -23.78 -11.44 -16.12
C ASP A 335 -24.73 -10.34 -16.62
N GLY A 336 -24.24 -9.09 -16.71
CA GLY A 336 -25.00 -7.95 -17.17
C GLY A 336 -25.29 -7.96 -18.68
N PRO A 337 -26.23 -7.12 -19.17
CA PRO A 337 -26.60 -7.06 -20.58
C PRO A 337 -25.48 -6.64 -21.53
N LEU A 338 -24.42 -6.00 -21.04
CA LEU A 338 -23.23 -5.60 -21.79
C LEU A 338 -22.04 -6.54 -21.58
N ALA A 339 -22.24 -7.69 -20.89
CA ALA A 339 -21.18 -8.63 -20.59
C ALA A 339 -20.50 -9.15 -21.86
N GLY A 340 -19.17 -9.26 -21.83
CA GLY A 340 -18.34 -9.78 -22.91
C GLY A 340 -18.19 -8.83 -24.12
N THR A 341 -18.67 -7.60 -24.04
CA THR A 341 -18.52 -6.62 -25.13
C THR A 341 -17.20 -5.85 -25.08
N GLU A 342 -16.56 -5.78 -23.91
CA GLU A 342 -15.38 -4.95 -23.66
C GLU A 342 -14.19 -5.75 -23.13
N GLY A 343 -14.44 -6.87 -22.42
CA GLY A 343 -13.42 -7.71 -21.83
C GLY A 343 -12.93 -8.83 -22.74
N LYS A 344 -11.64 -9.16 -22.63
CA LYS A 344 -11.03 -10.32 -23.29
C LYS A 344 -11.19 -11.60 -22.46
N PHE A 345 -11.08 -11.49 -21.15
CA PHE A 345 -11.17 -12.60 -20.20
C PHE A 345 -12.42 -12.42 -19.33
N VAL A 346 -13.47 -13.21 -19.64
CA VAL A 346 -14.81 -13.04 -19.08
C VAL A 346 -15.34 -14.30 -18.36
N THR A 347 -14.58 -15.40 -18.39
CA THR A 347 -15.05 -16.68 -17.82
C THR A 347 -14.59 -16.87 -16.38
N SER A 348 -15.39 -17.61 -15.59
CA SER A 348 -15.06 -17.93 -14.21
C SER A 348 -13.70 -18.60 -14.05
N ASN A 349 -13.34 -19.53 -14.98
CA ASN A 349 -12.06 -20.21 -14.93
C ASN A 349 -10.88 -19.24 -15.10
N LYS A 350 -10.97 -18.26 -16.01
CA LYS A 350 -9.91 -17.28 -16.22
C LYS A 350 -9.77 -16.32 -15.02
N ILE A 351 -10.88 -15.94 -14.40
CA ILE A 351 -10.85 -15.15 -13.17
C ILE A 351 -10.20 -15.95 -12.05
N ALA A 352 -10.59 -17.23 -11.86
CA ALA A 352 -10.00 -18.11 -10.86
C ALA A 352 -8.49 -18.28 -11.06
N GLU A 353 -8.05 -18.65 -12.28
CA GLU A 353 -6.63 -18.79 -12.64
C GLU A 353 -5.81 -17.53 -12.28
N ARG A 354 -6.37 -16.34 -12.55
CA ARG A 354 -5.69 -15.07 -12.24
C ARG A 354 -5.64 -14.79 -10.73
N LEU A 355 -6.72 -15.05 -10.00
CA LEU A 355 -6.77 -14.91 -8.55
C LEU A 355 -5.81 -15.90 -7.87
N GLU A 356 -5.76 -17.15 -8.33
CA GLU A 356 -4.80 -18.15 -7.84
C GLU A 356 -3.35 -17.76 -8.12
N ALA A 357 -3.08 -17.14 -9.28
CA ALA A 357 -1.76 -16.63 -9.60
C ALA A 357 -1.32 -15.52 -8.64
N GLU A 358 -2.24 -14.61 -8.26
CA GLU A 358 -1.97 -13.56 -7.27
C GLU A 358 -1.61 -14.14 -5.90
N MET A 359 -2.33 -15.18 -5.45
CA MET A 359 -2.10 -15.80 -4.14
C MET A 359 -0.74 -16.52 -4.03
N LYS A 360 -0.07 -16.82 -5.15
CA LYS A 360 1.28 -17.42 -5.14
C LYS A 360 2.35 -16.47 -4.61
N THR A 361 2.13 -15.17 -4.77
CA THR A 361 3.09 -14.12 -4.39
C THR A 361 2.57 -13.22 -3.27
N ASN A 362 1.27 -12.98 -3.21
CA ASN A 362 0.63 -12.08 -2.25
C ASN A 362 0.00 -12.85 -1.10
N ILE A 363 0.79 -13.12 -0.05
CA ILE A 363 0.36 -13.88 1.13
C ILE A 363 -0.59 -13.12 2.05
N ALA A 364 -0.67 -11.78 1.91
CA ALA A 364 -1.58 -10.96 2.71
C ALA A 364 -3.04 -11.05 2.23
N MET A 365 -3.26 -11.68 1.08
CA MET A 365 -4.58 -11.93 0.53
C MET A 365 -4.96 -13.42 0.62
N LYS A 366 -6.26 -13.68 0.72
CA LYS A 366 -6.82 -15.04 0.67
C LYS A 366 -7.91 -15.08 -0.39
N TYR A 367 -8.04 -16.21 -1.04
CA TYR A 367 -9.02 -16.47 -2.08
C TYR A 367 -9.82 -17.73 -1.73
N GLU A 368 -11.12 -17.67 -1.88
CA GLU A 368 -12.05 -18.77 -1.66
C GLU A 368 -13.08 -18.83 -2.80
N ASN A 369 -13.24 -19.99 -3.40
CA ASN A 369 -14.30 -20.21 -4.39
C ASN A 369 -15.62 -20.53 -3.65
N VAL A 370 -16.57 -19.59 -3.71
CA VAL A 370 -17.87 -19.73 -3.04
C VAL A 370 -18.97 -20.27 -3.95
N GLY A 371 -18.59 -20.76 -5.14
CA GLY A 371 -19.51 -21.38 -6.10
C GLY A 371 -20.17 -20.35 -7.07
N GLU A 372 -20.90 -20.86 -8.04
CA GLU A 372 -21.65 -20.07 -9.02
C GLU A 372 -20.83 -18.98 -9.76
N GLY A 373 -19.53 -19.22 -9.99
CA GLY A 373 -18.64 -18.23 -10.60
C GLY A 373 -18.34 -17.01 -9.72
N LYS A 374 -18.46 -17.18 -8.40
CA LYS A 374 -18.18 -16.18 -7.38
C LYS A 374 -16.96 -16.57 -6.57
N PHE A 375 -16.13 -15.61 -6.27
CA PHE A 375 -14.86 -15.76 -5.59
C PHE A 375 -14.74 -14.73 -4.48
N LYS A 376 -14.62 -15.18 -3.24
CA LYS A 376 -14.39 -14.30 -2.10
C LYS A 376 -12.90 -14.03 -2.00
N VAL A 377 -12.50 -12.80 -2.17
CA VAL A 377 -11.11 -12.32 -2.03
C VAL A 377 -11.03 -11.51 -0.76
N SER A 378 -10.14 -11.89 0.13
CA SER A 378 -9.95 -11.25 1.43
C SER A 378 -8.58 -10.59 1.47
N GLY A 379 -8.52 -9.38 2.02
CA GLY A 379 -7.30 -8.59 2.15
C GLY A 379 -7.30 -7.73 3.42
N ARG A 380 -6.21 -6.99 3.61
CA ARG A 380 -6.03 -6.15 4.79
C ARG A 380 -6.83 -4.85 4.72
N GLY A 381 -6.98 -4.30 3.51
CA GLY A 381 -7.70 -3.04 3.28
C GLY A 381 -8.28 -2.95 1.88
N GLU A 382 -9.10 -1.91 1.66
CA GLU A 382 -9.78 -1.67 0.38
C GLU A 382 -8.79 -1.42 -0.76
N LEU A 383 -7.70 -0.68 -0.49
CA LEU A 383 -6.71 -0.33 -1.50
C LEU A 383 -6.03 -1.57 -2.09
N GLN A 384 -5.71 -2.57 -1.25
CA GLN A 384 -5.08 -3.82 -1.70
C GLN A 384 -5.97 -4.57 -2.70
N ILE A 385 -7.27 -4.72 -2.39
CA ILE A 385 -8.25 -5.40 -3.26
C ILE A 385 -8.51 -4.58 -4.53
N THR A 386 -8.58 -3.27 -4.41
CA THR A 386 -8.79 -2.37 -5.55
C THR A 386 -7.61 -2.38 -6.52
N ILE A 387 -6.38 -2.46 -6.02
CA ILE A 387 -5.19 -2.61 -6.86
C ILE A 387 -5.22 -3.92 -7.64
N LEU A 388 -5.58 -5.03 -7.00
CA LEU A 388 -5.76 -6.31 -7.70
C LEU A 388 -6.82 -6.19 -8.81
N ALA A 389 -7.97 -5.63 -8.49
CA ALA A 389 -9.05 -5.44 -9.46
C ALA A 389 -8.63 -4.51 -10.63
N GLU A 390 -7.88 -3.45 -10.35
CA GLU A 390 -7.36 -2.54 -11.38
C GLU A 390 -6.29 -3.21 -12.26
N ASN A 391 -5.39 -4.02 -11.69
CA ASN A 391 -4.44 -4.83 -12.45
C ASN A 391 -5.19 -5.78 -13.40
N MET A 392 -6.17 -6.53 -12.88
CA MET A 392 -6.99 -7.42 -13.71
C MET A 392 -7.72 -6.66 -14.83
N ARG A 393 -8.27 -5.48 -14.52
CA ARG A 393 -8.92 -4.62 -15.51
C ARG A 393 -7.95 -4.26 -16.66
N ARG A 394 -6.74 -3.86 -16.34
CA ARG A 394 -5.70 -3.49 -17.34
C ARG A 394 -5.19 -4.69 -18.13
N GLU A 395 -5.19 -5.87 -17.53
CA GLU A 395 -4.87 -7.14 -18.21
C GLU A 395 -5.97 -7.58 -19.18
N GLY A 396 -7.13 -6.92 -19.19
CA GLY A 396 -8.24 -7.19 -20.11
C GLY A 396 -9.35 -8.08 -19.53
N PHE A 397 -9.40 -8.25 -18.22
CA PHE A 397 -10.47 -8.96 -17.54
C PHE A 397 -11.75 -8.13 -17.44
N GLU A 398 -12.89 -8.82 -17.47
CA GLU A 398 -14.21 -8.28 -17.19
C GLU A 398 -14.87 -9.11 -16.09
N PHE A 399 -15.34 -8.44 -15.04
CA PHE A 399 -15.93 -9.09 -13.86
C PHE A 399 -16.81 -8.09 -13.08
N CYS A 400 -17.57 -8.60 -12.09
CA CYS A 400 -18.31 -7.80 -11.15
C CYS A 400 -17.67 -7.86 -9.77
N LEU A 401 -17.77 -6.75 -9.01
CA LEU A 401 -17.40 -6.68 -7.61
C LEU A 401 -18.62 -6.40 -6.74
N GLY A 402 -18.74 -7.13 -5.64
CA GLY A 402 -19.69 -6.84 -4.58
C GLY A 402 -19.18 -5.77 -3.61
N ARG A 403 -20.06 -5.33 -2.70
CA ARG A 403 -19.70 -4.40 -1.63
C ARG A 403 -18.59 -5.01 -0.76
N PRO A 404 -17.59 -4.22 -0.34
CA PRO A 404 -16.63 -4.63 0.66
C PRO A 404 -17.32 -4.96 2.00
N GLU A 405 -16.95 -6.09 2.59
CA GLU A 405 -17.48 -6.57 3.87
C GLU A 405 -16.35 -6.82 4.86
N VAL A 406 -16.53 -6.41 6.12
CA VAL A 406 -15.57 -6.72 7.17
C VAL A 406 -15.66 -8.19 7.57
N ILE A 407 -14.52 -8.78 7.89
CA ILE A 407 -14.44 -10.18 8.32
C ILE A 407 -14.76 -10.22 9.81
N VAL A 408 -15.93 -10.80 10.14
CA VAL A 408 -16.35 -11.05 11.51
C VAL A 408 -15.76 -12.37 11.98
N ARG A 409 -15.20 -12.40 13.18
CA ARG A 409 -14.62 -13.59 13.83
C ARG A 409 -15.36 -13.93 15.10
N GLU A 410 -15.32 -15.20 15.44
CA GLU A 410 -15.78 -15.68 16.75
C GLU A 410 -14.57 -15.81 17.68
N ILE A 411 -14.53 -15.01 18.73
CA ILE A 411 -13.48 -15.01 19.75
C ILE A 411 -14.17 -15.30 21.08
N ASP A 412 -13.79 -16.37 21.74
CA ASP A 412 -14.41 -16.84 23.00
C ASP A 412 -15.94 -16.96 22.94
N GLY A 413 -16.48 -17.40 21.79
CA GLY A 413 -17.93 -17.56 21.58
C GLY A 413 -18.68 -16.25 21.28
N VAL A 414 -17.97 -15.13 21.13
CA VAL A 414 -18.54 -13.82 20.80
C VAL A 414 -18.15 -13.41 19.38
N LYS A 415 -19.13 -12.99 18.57
CA LYS A 415 -18.86 -12.42 17.26
C LYS A 415 -18.17 -11.07 17.42
N CYS A 416 -16.97 -10.93 16.88
CA CYS A 416 -16.14 -9.73 16.94
C CYS A 416 -15.87 -9.17 15.54
N GLU A 417 -15.85 -7.85 15.44
CA GLU A 417 -15.48 -7.09 14.24
C GLU A 417 -14.17 -6.35 14.43
N PRO A 418 -13.39 -6.08 13.35
CA PRO A 418 -12.15 -5.32 13.45
C PRO A 418 -12.44 -3.86 13.76
N PHE A 419 -11.66 -3.29 14.68
CA PHE A 419 -11.63 -1.87 15.02
C PHE A 419 -10.34 -1.24 14.52
N GLU A 420 -10.43 0.00 14.07
CA GLU A 420 -9.35 0.80 13.55
C GLU A 420 -9.09 2.02 14.44
N HIS A 421 -7.83 2.37 14.63
CA HIS A 421 -7.43 3.67 15.14
C HIS A 421 -7.38 4.65 13.96
N LEU A 422 -8.25 5.64 13.97
CA LEU A 422 -8.41 6.64 12.92
C LEU A 422 -7.83 7.96 13.39
N VAL A 423 -6.91 8.54 12.62
CA VAL A 423 -6.34 9.86 12.83
C VAL A 423 -6.74 10.77 11.66
N ILE A 424 -7.32 11.89 11.98
CA ILE A 424 -7.78 12.90 11.01
C ILE A 424 -7.12 14.24 11.33
N ASP A 425 -6.56 14.88 10.30
CA ASP A 425 -6.19 16.28 10.31
C ASP A 425 -7.20 17.02 9.41
N ALA A 426 -7.94 17.96 9.96
CA ALA A 426 -9.00 18.69 9.25
C ALA A 426 -8.96 20.18 9.58
N PRO A 427 -9.32 21.06 8.61
CA PRO A 427 -9.51 22.49 8.87
C PRO A 427 -10.50 22.73 10.01
N ASP A 428 -10.21 23.71 10.86
CA ASP A 428 -10.98 23.99 12.07
C ASP A 428 -12.48 24.22 11.80
N ASP A 429 -12.80 24.84 10.65
CA ASP A 429 -14.18 25.08 10.21
C ASP A 429 -14.94 23.83 9.80
N CYS A 430 -14.23 22.75 9.49
CA CYS A 430 -14.81 21.46 9.03
C CYS A 430 -14.94 20.42 10.14
N THR A 431 -14.26 20.60 11.29
CA THR A 431 -14.15 19.57 12.36
C THR A 431 -15.51 19.12 12.90
N GLY A 432 -16.44 20.06 13.11
CA GLY A 432 -17.79 19.74 13.62
C GLY A 432 -18.58 18.78 12.71
N ALA A 433 -18.53 19.01 11.39
CA ALA A 433 -19.20 18.16 10.41
C ALA A 433 -18.56 16.76 10.33
N VAL A 434 -17.23 16.68 10.45
CA VAL A 434 -16.48 15.42 10.46
C VAL A 434 -16.85 14.60 11.70
N ILE A 435 -16.83 15.21 12.89
CA ILE A 435 -17.17 14.54 14.16
C ILE A 435 -18.61 14.01 14.13
N GLU A 436 -19.58 14.82 13.65
CA GLU A 436 -21.00 14.39 13.55
C GLU A 436 -21.14 13.16 12.65
N LYS A 437 -20.49 13.16 11.48
CA LYS A 437 -20.59 12.05 10.53
C LYS A 437 -19.92 10.78 11.04
N LEU A 438 -18.76 10.90 11.69
CA LEU A 438 -18.05 9.78 12.31
C LEU A 438 -18.83 9.20 13.49
N GLY A 439 -19.49 10.05 14.29
CA GLY A 439 -20.38 9.59 15.35
C GLY A 439 -21.54 8.72 14.84
N LYS A 440 -22.15 9.09 13.69
CA LYS A 440 -23.16 8.26 13.00
C LYS A 440 -22.60 6.92 12.51
N ARG A 441 -21.28 6.83 12.27
CA ARG A 441 -20.54 5.64 11.87
C ARG A 441 -19.94 4.88 13.05
N LYS A 442 -20.34 5.24 14.29
CA LYS A 442 -19.93 4.60 15.55
C LYS A 442 -18.45 4.79 15.92
N ALA A 443 -17.87 5.90 15.47
CA ALA A 443 -16.55 6.30 15.92
C ALA A 443 -16.61 6.87 17.35
N GLU A 444 -15.66 6.48 18.17
CA GLU A 444 -15.43 7.00 19.50
C GLU A 444 -14.23 7.94 19.47
N MET A 445 -14.46 9.23 19.74
CA MET A 445 -13.39 10.23 19.81
C MET A 445 -12.53 10.00 21.05
N LYS A 446 -11.21 9.93 20.86
CA LYS A 446 -10.22 9.72 21.94
C LYS A 446 -9.43 10.99 22.27
N ALA A 447 -9.08 11.77 21.26
CA ALA A 447 -8.32 13.01 21.43
C ALA A 447 -8.70 14.04 20.36
N MET A 448 -8.52 15.32 20.70
CA MET A 448 -8.68 16.44 19.79
C MET A 448 -7.68 17.53 20.16
N ASN A 449 -6.74 17.83 19.25
CA ASN A 449 -5.62 18.73 19.50
C ASN A 449 -5.45 19.70 18.33
N PRO A 450 -5.54 21.02 18.52
CA PRO A 450 -5.17 22.00 17.49
C PRO A 450 -3.70 21.86 17.10
N THR A 451 -3.38 21.93 15.81
CA THR A 451 -2.00 21.83 15.30
C THR A 451 -1.33 23.20 15.18
N GLY A 452 -2.09 24.29 15.36
CA GLY A 452 -1.56 25.66 15.38
C GLY A 452 -1.50 26.37 14.03
N ASP A 453 -1.84 25.68 12.94
CA ASP A 453 -1.83 26.17 11.55
C ASP A 453 -3.24 26.29 10.93
N GLY A 454 -4.27 26.39 11.79
CA GLY A 454 -5.69 26.41 11.37
C GLY A 454 -6.26 25.04 11.07
N GLN A 455 -5.57 23.98 11.51
CA GLN A 455 -6.04 22.62 11.47
C GLN A 455 -6.15 22.03 12.88
N THR A 456 -7.00 21.02 13.00
CA THR A 456 -7.18 20.25 14.23
C THR A 456 -6.97 18.77 13.93
N ARG A 457 -6.12 18.13 14.73
CA ARG A 457 -5.92 16.68 14.74
C ARG A 457 -6.91 16.02 15.67
N ILE A 458 -7.65 15.03 15.15
CA ILE A 458 -8.67 14.30 15.90
C ILE A 458 -8.38 12.81 15.78
N GLU A 459 -8.39 12.12 16.92
CA GLU A 459 -8.16 10.68 16.99
C GLU A 459 -9.45 9.96 17.39
N PHE A 460 -9.77 8.88 16.68
CA PHE A 460 -10.94 8.05 16.93
C PHE A 460 -10.59 6.57 16.98
N GLU A 461 -11.41 5.79 17.67
CA GLU A 461 -11.54 4.36 17.48
C GLU A 461 -12.86 4.08 16.78
N ILE A 462 -12.80 3.34 15.66
CA ILE A 462 -13.97 3.13 14.80
C ILE A 462 -14.02 1.67 14.33
N PRO A 463 -15.21 1.02 14.26
CA PRO A 463 -15.31 -0.26 13.58
C PRO A 463 -14.93 -0.10 12.10
N ALA A 464 -14.11 -1.01 11.56
CA ALA A 464 -13.58 -0.91 10.19
C ALA A 464 -14.69 -0.74 9.14
N ARG A 465 -15.88 -1.35 9.35
CA ARG A 465 -17.05 -1.13 8.48
C ARG A 465 -17.54 0.33 8.47
N GLY A 466 -17.21 1.11 9.48
CA GLY A 466 -17.53 2.55 9.56
C GLY A 466 -16.68 3.39 8.63
N LEU A 467 -15.53 2.91 8.21
CA LEU A 467 -14.64 3.59 7.27
C LEU A 467 -15.02 3.35 5.81
N ILE A 468 -15.72 2.25 5.50
CA ILE A 468 -16.17 1.94 4.15
C ILE A 468 -17.01 3.12 3.61
N GLY A 469 -16.56 3.71 2.48
CA GLY A 469 -17.21 4.85 1.85
C GLY A 469 -17.11 6.18 2.60
N PHE A 470 -16.31 6.28 3.66
CA PHE A 470 -16.13 7.54 4.38
C PHE A 470 -15.08 8.47 3.74
N ARG A 471 -14.04 7.92 3.13
CA ARG A 471 -12.92 8.70 2.58
C ARG A 471 -13.36 9.75 1.56
N SER A 472 -14.18 9.36 0.59
CA SER A 472 -14.70 10.27 -0.44
C SER A 472 -15.58 11.37 0.16
N GLN A 473 -16.37 11.03 1.17
CA GLN A 473 -17.22 11.98 1.89
C GLN A 473 -16.38 12.97 2.69
N PHE A 474 -15.37 12.48 3.42
CA PHE A 474 -14.44 13.28 4.19
C PHE A 474 -13.68 14.30 3.32
N LEU A 475 -13.13 13.87 2.18
CA LEU A 475 -12.44 14.79 1.24
C LEU A 475 -13.39 15.87 0.70
N THR A 476 -14.66 15.54 0.47
CA THR A 476 -15.66 16.53 0.04
C THR A 476 -15.95 17.54 1.15
N ASP A 477 -16.12 17.07 2.39
CA ASP A 477 -16.44 17.91 3.56
C ASP A 477 -15.29 18.85 3.93
N THR A 478 -14.06 18.40 3.74
CA THR A 478 -12.83 19.18 4.00
C THR A 478 -12.30 19.91 2.77
N LYS A 479 -13.07 19.98 1.69
CA LYS A 479 -12.69 20.64 0.41
C LYS A 479 -11.37 20.12 -0.19
N GLY A 480 -11.00 18.87 0.17
CA GLY A 480 -9.75 18.25 -0.24
C GLY A 480 -8.53 18.54 0.64
N GLU A 481 -8.67 19.39 1.67
CA GLU A 481 -7.57 19.80 2.55
C GLU A 481 -7.35 18.84 3.73
N GLY A 482 -8.36 17.99 4.03
CA GLY A 482 -8.26 17.05 5.14
C GLY A 482 -7.39 15.82 4.83
N VAL A 483 -6.65 15.37 5.82
CA VAL A 483 -5.86 14.14 5.77
C VAL A 483 -6.45 13.10 6.71
N MET A 484 -6.62 11.87 6.23
CA MET A 484 -7.20 10.78 6.99
C MET A 484 -6.29 9.54 6.91
N ASN A 485 -5.95 8.99 8.07
CA ASN A 485 -5.18 7.76 8.20
C ASN A 485 -5.82 6.84 9.22
N HIS A 486 -5.76 5.56 8.98
CA HIS A 486 -6.26 4.55 9.89
C HIS A 486 -5.32 3.35 9.96
N SER A 487 -5.37 2.64 11.06
CA SER A 487 -4.60 1.42 11.28
C SER A 487 -5.41 0.47 12.15
N PHE A 488 -5.26 -0.84 11.88
CA PHE A 488 -5.92 -1.85 12.70
C PHE A 488 -5.51 -1.74 14.17
N LEU A 489 -6.50 -1.80 15.05
CA LEU A 489 -6.30 -1.75 16.50
C LEU A 489 -6.46 -3.15 17.11
N GLU A 490 -7.68 -3.69 17.08
CA GLU A 490 -8.03 -4.97 17.68
C GLU A 490 -9.39 -5.47 17.19
N PHE A 491 -9.77 -6.68 17.55
CA PHE A 491 -11.13 -7.17 17.38
C PHE A 491 -11.96 -6.89 18.63
N ARG A 492 -13.17 -6.32 18.46
CA ARG A 492 -14.14 -6.06 19.53
C ARG A 492 -15.49 -6.69 19.21
N PRO A 493 -16.36 -6.92 20.21
CA PRO A 493 -17.70 -7.43 19.99
C PRO A 493 -18.45 -6.64 18.92
N LEU A 494 -19.12 -7.38 18.02
CA LEU A 494 -19.87 -6.80 16.91
C LEU A 494 -20.96 -5.86 17.43
N SER A 495 -20.87 -4.59 17.09
CA SER A 495 -21.86 -3.59 17.49
C SER A 495 -23.10 -3.65 16.60
N SER A 496 -24.31 -3.47 17.18
CA SER A 496 -25.58 -3.49 16.45
C SER A 496 -25.73 -2.31 15.50
N GLY A 497 -26.47 -2.48 14.39
CA GLY A 497 -26.86 -1.46 13.42
C GLY A 497 -25.99 -1.44 12.17
N GLU A 498 -26.66 -1.23 11.04
CA GLU A 498 -26.04 -1.13 9.72
C GLU A 498 -25.60 0.30 9.44
N ILE A 499 -24.48 0.42 8.72
CA ILE A 499 -24.00 1.69 8.19
C ILE A 499 -24.33 1.70 6.71
N ARG A 500 -25.28 2.56 6.31
CA ARG A 500 -25.72 2.71 4.93
C ARG A 500 -25.40 4.10 4.41
N ARG A 501 -25.30 4.23 3.08
CA ARG A 501 -25.20 5.55 2.45
C ARG A 501 -26.46 6.37 2.71
N SER A 502 -26.32 7.69 2.70
CA SER A 502 -27.43 8.61 2.97
C SER A 502 -28.39 8.76 1.79
N ASN A 503 -27.89 8.61 0.57
CA ASN A 503 -28.62 8.92 -0.66
C ASN A 503 -28.95 7.65 -1.44
N GLY A 504 -30.10 7.64 -2.14
CA GLY A 504 -30.52 6.54 -3.01
C GLY A 504 -29.82 6.57 -4.37
N ALA A 505 -30.22 5.67 -5.27
CA ALA A 505 -29.74 5.54 -6.62
C ALA A 505 -30.77 6.01 -7.67
N LEU A 506 -30.30 6.59 -8.78
CA LEU A 506 -31.08 6.76 -10.00
C LEU A 506 -30.88 5.52 -10.87
N ILE A 507 -31.93 4.73 -11.07
CA ILE A 507 -31.87 3.41 -11.73
C ILE A 507 -32.53 3.51 -13.10
N SER A 508 -31.83 3.09 -14.15
CA SER A 508 -32.42 3.01 -15.49
C SER A 508 -33.51 1.95 -15.55
N MET A 509 -34.65 2.32 -16.12
CA MET A 509 -35.76 1.42 -16.37
C MET A 509 -35.84 0.96 -17.82
N GLU A 510 -34.89 1.38 -18.68
CA GLU A 510 -34.89 1.11 -20.11
C GLU A 510 -33.51 0.71 -20.62
N ASN A 511 -33.51 -0.05 -21.72
CA ASN A 511 -32.30 -0.41 -22.48
C ASN A 511 -32.14 0.55 -23.66
N GLY A 512 -30.93 1.07 -23.88
CA GLY A 512 -30.68 1.94 -25.04
C GLY A 512 -29.45 2.82 -24.87
N VAL A 513 -29.53 4.01 -25.43
CA VAL A 513 -28.47 5.02 -25.40
C VAL A 513 -28.98 6.25 -24.69
N ALA A 514 -28.27 6.74 -23.70
CA ALA A 514 -28.63 7.92 -22.91
C ALA A 514 -28.68 9.17 -23.81
N LEU A 515 -29.79 9.91 -23.72
CA LEU A 515 -30.02 11.11 -24.52
C LEU A 515 -29.82 12.38 -23.69
N ALA A 516 -29.17 13.39 -24.29
CA ALA A 516 -28.88 14.67 -23.63
C ALA A 516 -30.14 15.31 -23.04
N TYR A 517 -31.26 15.29 -23.75
CA TYR A 517 -32.54 15.83 -23.29
C TYR A 517 -33.05 15.12 -22.02
N SER A 518 -32.95 13.80 -21.98
CA SER A 518 -33.39 13.05 -20.79
C SER A 518 -32.48 13.32 -19.61
N LEU A 519 -31.15 13.29 -19.81
CA LEU A 519 -30.17 13.57 -18.74
C LEU A 519 -30.33 14.99 -18.19
N TRP A 520 -30.64 15.97 -19.06
CA TRP A 520 -30.93 17.34 -18.63
C TRP A 520 -32.11 17.42 -17.67
N ASN A 521 -33.18 16.69 -17.92
CA ASN A 521 -34.31 16.60 -16.99
C ASN A 521 -34.04 15.80 -15.71
N LEU A 522 -33.02 14.93 -15.73
CA LEU A 522 -32.68 14.06 -14.59
C LEU A 522 -31.64 14.69 -13.65
N GLN A 523 -30.83 15.65 -14.14
CA GLN A 523 -29.81 16.32 -13.31
C GLN A 523 -30.37 17.05 -12.09
N ASP A 524 -31.64 17.49 -12.12
CA ASP A 524 -32.32 18.11 -10.97
C ASP A 524 -32.70 17.06 -9.90
N ARG A 525 -32.64 15.76 -10.22
CA ARG A 525 -32.94 14.66 -9.30
C ARG A 525 -31.71 14.16 -8.54
N GLY A 526 -30.51 14.54 -9.00
CA GLY A 526 -29.29 14.09 -8.38
C GLY A 526 -28.05 14.23 -9.27
N VAL A 527 -26.97 13.59 -8.89
CA VAL A 527 -25.68 13.62 -9.59
C VAL A 527 -25.58 12.46 -10.55
N LEU A 528 -25.42 12.74 -11.84
CA LEU A 528 -25.32 11.71 -12.87
C LEU A 528 -23.93 11.06 -12.94
N PHE A 529 -23.87 9.78 -13.32
CA PHE A 529 -22.65 9.01 -13.56
C PHE A 529 -22.41 8.74 -15.05
N CYS A 530 -23.43 8.88 -15.88
CA CYS A 530 -23.35 8.64 -17.32
C CYS A 530 -23.43 9.93 -18.14
N SER A 531 -22.82 9.90 -19.32
CA SER A 531 -22.82 10.97 -20.34
C SER A 531 -23.88 10.69 -21.42
N PRO A 532 -24.25 11.71 -22.22
CA PRO A 532 -24.97 11.46 -23.47
C PRO A 532 -24.19 10.48 -24.36
N GLN A 533 -24.90 9.61 -25.04
CA GLN A 533 -24.39 8.53 -25.91
C GLN A 533 -23.88 7.28 -25.16
N ASP A 534 -23.83 7.27 -23.83
CA ASP A 534 -23.50 6.07 -23.09
C ASP A 534 -24.60 5.01 -23.22
N LYS A 535 -24.22 3.74 -23.39
CA LYS A 535 -25.15 2.63 -23.36
C LYS A 535 -25.65 2.38 -21.94
N VAL A 536 -26.96 2.30 -21.80
CA VAL A 536 -27.64 2.04 -20.54
C VAL A 536 -28.58 0.84 -20.66
N TYR A 537 -28.86 0.19 -19.54
CA TYR A 537 -29.76 -0.97 -19.52
C TYR A 537 -30.59 -0.97 -18.22
N VAL A 538 -31.68 -1.75 -18.20
CA VAL A 538 -32.58 -1.91 -17.05
C VAL A 538 -31.79 -2.38 -15.83
N GLY A 539 -31.91 -1.66 -14.72
CA GLY A 539 -31.19 -1.96 -13.48
C GLY A 539 -29.80 -1.36 -13.38
N MET A 540 -29.27 -0.72 -14.44
CA MET A 540 -28.03 0.06 -14.36
C MET A 540 -28.27 1.32 -13.53
N ILE A 541 -27.34 1.64 -12.65
CA ILE A 541 -27.37 2.87 -11.86
C ILE A 541 -26.66 3.97 -12.64
N ILE A 542 -27.40 5.00 -12.97
CA ILE A 542 -26.94 6.12 -13.81
C ILE A 542 -26.65 7.40 -13.04
N GLY A 543 -26.87 7.37 -11.71
CA GLY A 543 -26.60 8.52 -10.85
C GLY A 543 -26.96 8.25 -9.39
N GLU A 544 -26.55 9.20 -8.54
CA GLU A 544 -26.90 9.29 -7.13
C GLU A 544 -28.15 10.18 -6.98
N HIS A 545 -29.20 9.67 -6.32
CA HIS A 545 -30.41 10.42 -6.07
C HIS A 545 -30.20 11.44 -4.94
N SER A 546 -30.79 12.61 -5.03
CA SER A 546 -30.71 13.64 -3.98
C SER A 546 -31.49 13.29 -2.70
N ARG A 547 -32.32 12.22 -2.73
CA ARG A 547 -33.09 11.72 -1.59
C ARG A 547 -32.61 10.34 -1.16
N THR A 548 -33.08 9.89 0.01
CA THR A 548 -32.66 8.62 0.61
C THR A 548 -33.16 7.36 -0.12
N ASN A 549 -34.20 7.48 -0.94
CA ASN A 549 -34.81 6.36 -1.67
C ASN A 549 -34.28 6.23 -3.08
N ASP A 550 -34.23 5.01 -3.60
CA ASP A 550 -33.97 4.74 -5.01
C ASP A 550 -35.10 5.26 -5.90
N LEU A 551 -34.75 5.73 -7.09
CA LEU A 551 -35.69 6.25 -8.08
C LEU A 551 -35.43 5.60 -9.45
N GLU A 552 -36.43 4.90 -9.99
CA GLU A 552 -36.41 4.39 -11.34
C GLU A 552 -36.68 5.53 -12.34
N VAL A 553 -35.81 5.68 -13.35
CA VAL A 553 -35.82 6.79 -14.30
C VAL A 553 -35.59 6.31 -15.74
N ASN A 554 -36.05 7.10 -16.72
CA ASN A 554 -35.88 6.80 -18.13
C ASN A 554 -34.80 7.74 -18.75
N PRO A 555 -33.56 7.26 -18.99
CA PRO A 555 -32.48 8.08 -19.53
C PRO A 555 -32.49 8.19 -21.06
N ILE A 556 -33.38 7.45 -21.76
CA ILE A 556 -33.45 7.39 -23.23
C ILE A 556 -34.65 8.15 -23.81
N LYS A 557 -35.43 8.85 -22.98
CA LYS A 557 -36.62 9.57 -23.45
C LYS A 557 -36.23 10.77 -24.31
N GLY A 558 -36.59 10.74 -25.58
CA GLY A 558 -36.42 11.85 -26.52
C GLY A 558 -37.35 13.04 -26.22
N LYS A 559 -37.03 14.20 -26.75
CA LYS A 559 -37.92 15.36 -26.77
C LYS A 559 -39.12 15.03 -27.67
N ASN A 560 -40.34 15.16 -27.15
CA ASN A 560 -41.53 15.07 -27.97
C ASN A 560 -41.55 16.29 -28.90
N LEU A 561 -41.60 16.02 -30.20
CA LEU A 561 -41.77 17.07 -31.21
C LEU A 561 -43.14 17.72 -31.01
N THR A 562 -43.19 18.87 -30.40
CA THR A 562 -44.36 19.72 -30.33
C THR A 562 -44.29 20.75 -31.46
N ASN A 563 -45.37 20.92 -32.18
CA ASN A 563 -45.71 21.84 -33.27
C ASN A 563 -44.61 22.79 -33.81
N VAL A 564 -44.53 22.83 -35.13
CA VAL A 564 -43.57 23.51 -36.00
C VAL A 564 -43.34 25.03 -35.73
N ARG A 565 -44.17 25.68 -34.92
CA ARG A 565 -44.08 27.14 -34.65
C ARG A 565 -43.09 27.53 -33.56
N ALA A 566 -42.51 26.58 -32.81
CA ALA A 566 -41.56 26.87 -31.73
C ALA A 566 -40.10 26.46 -32.03
N SER A 567 -39.77 26.14 -33.28
CA SER A 567 -38.44 25.62 -33.67
C SER A 567 -37.30 26.67 -33.65
N GLY A 568 -37.60 27.92 -33.34
CA GLY A 568 -36.60 29.00 -33.29
C GLY A 568 -36.07 29.39 -31.91
N SER A 569 -36.54 28.77 -30.82
CA SER A 569 -36.17 29.13 -29.43
C SER A 569 -35.77 27.91 -28.59
N ASP A 570 -35.04 26.96 -29.16
CA ASP A 570 -34.46 25.89 -28.36
C ASP A 570 -33.27 26.46 -27.57
N ASP A 571 -33.48 26.68 -26.28
CA ASP A 571 -32.37 26.94 -25.35
C ASP A 571 -31.35 25.81 -25.42
N ALA A 572 -30.09 26.18 -25.49
CA ALA A 572 -28.99 25.21 -25.51
C ALA A 572 -29.04 24.34 -24.23
N ILE A 573 -29.12 23.03 -24.40
CA ILE A 573 -29.10 22.09 -23.29
C ILE A 573 -27.75 22.21 -22.57
N LYS A 574 -27.76 22.72 -21.34
CA LYS A 574 -26.59 22.77 -20.46
C LYS A 574 -26.63 21.58 -19.51
N LEU A 575 -25.72 20.63 -19.70
CA LEU A 575 -25.56 19.49 -18.79
C LEU A 575 -24.41 19.77 -17.81
N VAL A 576 -24.64 19.47 -16.55
CA VAL A 576 -23.59 19.38 -15.55
C VAL A 576 -22.74 18.15 -15.90
N PRO A 577 -21.39 18.27 -15.93
CA PRO A 577 -20.53 17.12 -16.19
C PRO A 577 -20.84 15.98 -15.22
N PRO A 578 -20.98 14.73 -15.70
CA PRO A 578 -21.25 13.59 -14.84
C PRO A 578 -20.06 13.31 -13.94
N ARG A 579 -20.33 12.80 -12.73
CA ARG A 579 -19.32 12.29 -11.82
C ARG A 579 -18.77 10.98 -12.38
N LYS A 580 -17.55 10.98 -12.90
CA LYS A 580 -16.87 9.74 -13.29
C LYS A 580 -16.52 8.93 -12.05
N LEU A 581 -16.93 7.67 -12.03
CA LEU A 581 -16.60 6.73 -10.98
C LEU A 581 -15.22 6.10 -11.27
N SER A 582 -14.25 6.29 -10.36
CA SER A 582 -13.11 5.40 -10.28
C SER A 582 -13.53 4.09 -9.61
N LEU A 583 -12.70 3.06 -9.69
CA LEU A 583 -13.00 1.77 -9.08
C LEU A 583 -13.19 1.89 -7.55
N GLU A 584 -12.34 2.67 -6.88
CA GLU A 584 -12.43 2.95 -5.46
C GLU A 584 -13.76 3.61 -5.11
N ARG A 585 -14.09 4.71 -5.80
CA ARG A 585 -15.34 5.44 -5.56
C ARG A 585 -16.58 4.58 -5.82
N ALA A 586 -16.50 3.69 -6.81
CA ALA A 586 -17.60 2.77 -7.09
C ALA A 586 -17.79 1.75 -5.96
N LEU A 587 -16.70 1.15 -5.46
CA LEU A 587 -16.72 0.20 -4.33
C LEU A 587 -17.16 0.85 -3.02
N GLU A 588 -16.67 2.06 -2.74
CA GLU A 588 -17.10 2.86 -1.58
C GLU A 588 -18.59 3.24 -1.63
N TRP A 589 -19.14 3.40 -2.84
CA TRP A 589 -20.47 3.93 -3.04
C TRP A 589 -21.56 2.86 -3.01
N ILE A 590 -21.29 1.63 -3.48
CA ILE A 590 -22.31 0.57 -3.61
C ILE A 590 -22.85 0.05 -2.27
N GLU A 591 -24.12 -0.37 -2.30
CA GLU A 591 -24.79 -1.07 -1.22
C GLU A 591 -24.83 -2.60 -1.48
N GLU A 592 -25.35 -3.38 -0.50
CA GLU A 592 -25.36 -4.85 -0.56
C GLU A 592 -26.12 -5.42 -1.77
N ASP A 593 -27.16 -4.73 -2.24
CA ASP A 593 -27.96 -5.12 -3.39
C ASP A 593 -27.42 -4.60 -4.74
N GLU A 594 -26.20 -4.07 -4.73
CA GLU A 594 -25.54 -3.46 -5.88
C GLU A 594 -24.21 -4.16 -6.23
N LEU A 595 -23.79 -3.98 -7.47
CA LEU A 595 -22.54 -4.53 -7.99
C LEU A 595 -21.83 -3.47 -8.83
N VAL A 596 -20.49 -3.51 -8.83
CA VAL A 596 -19.65 -2.76 -9.77
C VAL A 596 -19.29 -3.66 -10.93
N GLU A 597 -19.67 -3.30 -12.14
CA GLU A 597 -19.14 -3.92 -13.37
C GLU A 597 -17.79 -3.28 -13.71
N VAL A 598 -16.76 -4.10 -13.74
CA VAL A 598 -15.40 -3.71 -14.09
C VAL A 598 -15.06 -4.27 -15.45
N THR A 599 -14.75 -3.39 -16.40
CA THR A 599 -14.30 -3.77 -17.73
C THR A 599 -13.02 -2.99 -18.08
N PRO A 600 -12.25 -3.40 -19.07
CA PRO A 600 -11.06 -2.65 -19.50
C PRO A 600 -11.32 -1.17 -19.84
N ILE A 601 -12.54 -0.86 -20.31
CA ILE A 601 -12.91 0.46 -20.82
C ILE A 601 -13.73 1.25 -19.80
N ASN A 602 -14.71 0.59 -19.15
CA ASN A 602 -15.71 1.24 -18.32
C ASN A 602 -15.80 0.65 -16.90
N ILE A 603 -16.21 1.50 -15.96
CA ILE A 603 -16.65 1.12 -14.62
C ILE A 603 -18.11 1.56 -14.51
N ARG A 604 -19.03 0.62 -14.29
CA ARG A 604 -20.46 0.86 -14.19
C ARG A 604 -20.97 0.31 -12.86
N VAL A 605 -22.02 0.89 -12.35
CA VAL A 605 -22.71 0.38 -11.15
C VAL A 605 -24.11 -0.11 -11.56
N ARG A 606 -24.55 -1.23 -11.01
CA ARG A 606 -25.86 -1.79 -11.28
C ARG A 606 -26.47 -2.44 -10.05
N LYS A 607 -27.77 -2.62 -10.07
CA LYS A 607 -28.43 -3.49 -9.09
C LYS A 607 -28.08 -4.95 -9.33
N ARG A 608 -27.98 -5.73 -8.27
CA ARG A 608 -27.75 -7.19 -8.32
C ARG A 608 -28.87 -7.89 -9.11
N TYR A 609 -30.12 -7.50 -8.86
CA TYR A 609 -31.29 -7.97 -9.59
C TYR A 609 -31.74 -6.89 -10.56
N LEU A 610 -31.59 -7.14 -11.87
CA LEU A 610 -31.91 -6.15 -12.91
C LEU A 610 -33.40 -5.93 -13.06
N ASP A 611 -34.23 -6.99 -12.92
CA ASP A 611 -35.68 -6.92 -13.03
C ASP A 611 -36.30 -6.19 -11.82
N PRO A 612 -37.16 -5.14 -12.05
CA PRO A 612 -37.77 -4.36 -10.98
C PRO A 612 -38.69 -5.17 -10.07
N THR A 613 -39.38 -6.17 -10.62
CA THR A 613 -40.33 -7.02 -9.87
C THR A 613 -39.52 -7.94 -8.94
N LEU A 614 -38.43 -8.49 -9.43
CA LEU A 614 -37.52 -9.32 -8.63
C LEU A 614 -36.86 -8.52 -7.52
N ARG A 615 -36.41 -7.27 -7.77
CA ARG A 615 -35.89 -6.37 -6.73
C ARG A 615 -36.88 -6.18 -5.59
N LYS A 616 -38.13 -5.81 -5.93
CA LYS A 616 -39.20 -5.60 -4.92
C LYS A 616 -39.53 -6.86 -4.12
N ARG A 617 -39.43 -8.04 -4.74
CA ARG A 617 -39.64 -9.33 -4.07
C ARG A 617 -38.50 -9.67 -3.10
N MET A 618 -37.24 -9.43 -3.51
CA MET A 618 -36.06 -9.73 -2.69
C MET A 618 -35.89 -8.75 -1.55
N ALA A 619 -36.26 -7.47 -1.70
CA ALA A 619 -36.25 -6.47 -0.63
C ALA A 619 -37.30 -6.75 0.50
N LYS A 620 -38.28 -7.66 0.28
CA LYS A 620 -39.27 -8.08 1.29
C LYS A 620 -38.87 -9.33 2.07
N LYS A 621 -37.81 -10.02 1.64
CA LYS A 621 -37.20 -11.18 2.33
C LYS A 621 -36.11 -10.73 3.28
#